data_748baadedb4bbc11cfcbee89007b081c
#
_entry.id   748baadedb4bbc11cfcbee89007b081c
#
_cell.length_a   1.000
_cell.length_b   1.000
_cell.length_c   1.000
_cell.angle_alpha   90.00
_cell.angle_beta   90.00
_cell.angle_gamma   90.00
#
_symmetry.space_group_name_H-M   'P 1'
#
loop_
_entity.id
_entity.type
_entity.pdbx_description
1 polymer ?
#
loop_
_entity_poly.entity_id
_entity_poly.type
_entity_poly.pdbx_seq_one_letter_code
_entity_poly.pdbx_strand_id
1 'polypeptide(L)'
;MSNIHPTAVIEDGARLGADVRVGAFSMIGRDVVLGDGAVVHNHVSITARTTVGEGTTIHPFASIGGNPQSVHYKGEPGLVTIGKNCVIRENVTISIGSVGERRETKIGDRCFLMTGVH
;
A
#
# COMPACT_ATOMS: atom_id res chain seq x y z
N MET A 1 -14.23 10.42 10.31
CA MET A 1 -13.52 9.83 11.47
C MET A 1 -12.86 8.54 11.05
N SER A 2 -11.58 8.40 11.35
CA SER A 2 -10.86 7.17 10.99
C SER A 2 -11.29 5.99 11.85
N ASN A 3 -11.28 4.82 11.26
CA ASN A 3 -11.73 3.60 11.92
C ASN A 3 -10.63 2.53 11.77
N ILE A 4 -9.81 2.41 12.80
CA ILE A 4 -8.67 1.50 12.83
C ILE A 4 -8.99 0.33 13.73
N HIS A 5 -8.94 -0.88 13.18
CA HIS A 5 -9.21 -2.07 13.99
C HIS A 5 -8.13 -2.23 15.08
N PRO A 6 -8.50 -2.62 16.30
CA PRO A 6 -7.52 -2.72 17.40
C PRO A 6 -6.34 -3.66 17.13
N THR A 7 -6.52 -4.66 16.27
CA THR A 7 -5.44 -5.60 15.96
C THR A 7 -4.55 -5.12 14.81
N ALA A 8 -4.89 -4.02 14.15
CA ALA A 8 -4.04 -3.48 13.09
C ALA A 8 -2.81 -2.83 13.72
N VAL A 9 -1.69 -2.94 13.04
CA VAL A 9 -0.43 -2.33 13.47
C VAL A 9 -0.16 -1.11 12.60
N ILE A 10 -0.20 0.08 13.20
CA ILE A 10 0.14 1.32 12.52
C ILE A 10 1.44 1.82 13.14
N GLU A 11 2.53 1.79 12.39
CA GLU A 11 3.81 2.24 12.93
C GLU A 11 3.82 3.76 13.10
N ASP A 12 4.56 4.23 14.09
CA ASP A 12 4.75 5.66 14.30
C ASP A 12 5.36 6.27 13.05
N GLY A 13 4.82 7.39 12.61
CA GLY A 13 5.27 8.05 11.38
C GLY A 13 4.33 7.85 10.21
N ALA A 14 3.51 6.81 10.22
CA ALA A 14 2.49 6.62 9.19
C ALA A 14 1.49 7.78 9.23
N ARG A 15 1.07 8.25 8.07
CA ARG A 15 0.13 9.37 7.96
C ARG A 15 -1.18 8.87 7.37
N LEU A 16 -2.25 9.07 8.11
CA LEU A 16 -3.59 8.67 7.68
C LEU A 16 -4.44 9.92 7.51
N GLY A 17 -5.08 10.03 6.37
CA GLY A 17 -6.01 11.12 6.09
C GLY A 17 -7.31 10.96 6.87
N ALA A 18 -8.30 11.77 6.50
CA ALA A 18 -9.62 11.72 7.13
C ALA A 18 -10.39 10.49 6.68
N ASP A 19 -11.17 9.93 7.59
CA ASP A 19 -12.09 8.82 7.29
C ASP A 19 -11.41 7.59 6.68
N VAL A 20 -10.19 7.32 7.08
CA VAL A 20 -9.46 6.11 6.66
C VAL A 20 -9.95 4.92 7.48
N ARG A 21 -10.08 3.75 6.82
CA ARG A 21 -10.41 2.50 7.49
C ARG A 21 -9.27 1.52 7.34
N VAL A 22 -8.89 0.88 8.43
CA VAL A 22 -7.86 -0.17 8.43
C VAL A 22 -8.41 -1.39 9.15
N GLY A 23 -8.47 -2.51 8.46
CA GLY A 23 -9.06 -3.74 8.97
C GLY A 23 -8.12 -4.54 9.87
N ALA A 24 -8.65 -5.63 10.41
CA ALA A 24 -7.95 -6.48 11.37
C ALA A 24 -6.65 -7.06 10.80
N PHE A 25 -5.63 -7.13 11.63
CA PHE A 25 -4.35 -7.76 11.31
C PHE A 25 -3.62 -7.15 10.13
N SER A 26 -3.97 -5.93 9.75
CA SER A 26 -3.24 -5.20 8.72
C SER A 26 -2.04 -4.49 9.34
N MET A 27 -1.02 -4.27 8.51
CA MET A 27 0.21 -3.62 8.93
C MET A 27 0.48 -2.42 8.02
N ILE A 28 0.58 -1.24 8.63
CA ILE A 28 0.88 0.01 7.91
C ILE A 28 2.23 0.52 8.40
N GLY A 29 3.20 0.56 7.51
CA GLY A 29 4.55 0.96 7.87
C GLY A 29 4.70 2.46 8.10
N ARG A 30 5.80 2.85 8.72
CA ARG A 30 6.03 4.23 9.19
C ARG A 30 6.12 5.28 8.09
N ASP A 31 6.50 4.88 6.88
CA ASP A 31 6.65 5.82 5.77
C ASP A 31 5.47 5.77 4.81
N VAL A 32 4.36 5.18 5.24
CA VAL A 32 3.16 5.03 4.44
C VAL A 32 2.24 6.23 4.64
N VAL A 33 1.65 6.71 3.55
CA VAL A 33 0.63 7.77 3.57
C VAL A 33 -0.65 7.20 2.97
N LEU A 34 -1.74 7.23 3.74
CA LEU A 34 -3.06 6.83 3.26
C LEU A 34 -3.90 8.10 3.07
N GLY A 35 -4.36 8.32 1.85
CA GLY A 35 -5.19 9.49 1.54
C GLY A 35 -6.59 9.40 2.14
N ASP A 36 -7.31 10.51 2.08
CA ASP A 36 -8.65 10.60 2.67
C ASP A 36 -9.57 9.53 2.10
N GLY A 37 -10.33 8.90 2.96
CA GLY A 37 -11.31 7.88 2.55
C GLY A 37 -10.72 6.58 2.05
N ALA A 38 -9.41 6.38 2.15
CA ALA A 38 -8.81 5.10 1.78
C ALA A 38 -9.33 3.98 2.68
N VAL A 39 -9.59 2.82 2.08
CA VAL A 39 -10.08 1.65 2.80
C VAL A 39 -9.08 0.52 2.65
N VAL A 40 -8.52 0.09 3.76
CA VAL A 40 -7.63 -1.06 3.83
C VAL A 40 -8.36 -2.16 4.57
N HIS A 41 -8.60 -3.28 3.89
CA HIS A 41 -9.29 -4.41 4.50
C HIS A 41 -8.36 -5.16 5.47
N ASN A 42 -8.77 -6.34 5.89
CA ASN A 42 -8.00 -7.16 6.83
C ASN A 42 -6.82 -7.85 6.14
N HIS A 43 -5.79 -8.14 6.92
CA HIS A 43 -4.61 -8.89 6.47
C HIS A 43 -3.92 -8.25 5.26
N VAL A 44 -3.81 -6.93 5.26
CA VAL A 44 -3.09 -6.20 4.22
C VAL A 44 -1.77 -5.71 4.80
N SER A 45 -0.70 -5.84 4.03
CA SER A 45 0.60 -5.30 4.42
C SER A 45 0.98 -4.16 3.47
N ILE A 46 1.20 -2.97 4.02
CA ILE A 46 1.66 -1.82 3.26
C ILE A 46 2.92 -1.30 3.93
N THR A 47 4.03 -1.37 3.23
CA THR A 47 5.33 -1.00 3.78
C THR A 47 6.09 -0.10 2.80
N ALA A 48 7.34 0.21 3.11
CA ALA A 48 8.19 1.10 2.33
C ALA A 48 7.56 2.49 2.23
N ARG A 49 8.05 3.30 1.31
CA ARG A 49 7.54 4.66 1.09
C ARG A 49 6.37 4.59 0.11
N THR A 50 5.22 4.18 0.61
CA THR A 50 4.02 3.96 -0.20
C THR A 50 3.01 5.06 0.08
N THR A 51 2.53 5.70 -0.99
CA THR A 51 1.44 6.67 -0.92
C THR A 51 0.22 6.08 -1.60
N VAL A 52 -0.89 6.03 -0.87
CA VAL A 52 -2.18 5.54 -1.38
C VAL A 52 -3.11 6.74 -1.54
N GLY A 53 -3.66 6.91 -2.72
CA GLY A 53 -4.52 8.04 -3.04
C GLY A 53 -5.89 7.96 -2.38
N GLU A 54 -6.61 9.10 -2.41
CA GLU A 54 -7.95 9.21 -1.83
C GLU A 54 -8.90 8.16 -2.40
N GLY A 55 -9.75 7.62 -1.55
CA GLY A 55 -10.82 6.72 -1.96
C GLY A 55 -10.38 5.38 -2.51
N THR A 56 -9.11 5.06 -2.45
CA THR A 56 -8.60 3.77 -2.92
C THR A 56 -8.94 2.68 -1.92
N THR A 57 -9.38 1.53 -2.44
CA THR A 57 -9.74 0.36 -1.64
C THR A 57 -8.72 -0.76 -1.89
N ILE A 58 -8.19 -1.31 -0.81
CA ILE A 58 -7.22 -2.40 -0.86
C ILE A 58 -7.82 -3.61 -0.15
N HIS A 59 -8.00 -4.70 -0.89
CA HIS A 59 -8.67 -5.90 -0.42
C HIS A 59 -7.74 -6.84 0.34
N PRO A 60 -8.29 -7.85 1.05
CA PRO A 60 -7.49 -8.70 1.93
C PRO A 60 -6.34 -9.42 1.22
N PHE A 61 -5.28 -9.62 1.97
CA PHE A 61 -4.07 -10.34 1.55
C PHE A 61 -3.26 -9.66 0.45
N ALA A 62 -3.53 -8.39 0.15
CA ALA A 62 -2.66 -7.62 -0.73
C ALA A 62 -1.36 -7.28 0.02
N SER A 63 -0.26 -7.26 -0.70
CA SER A 63 1.05 -6.90 -0.17
C SER A 63 1.65 -5.78 -1.01
N ILE A 64 1.83 -4.62 -0.42
CA ILE A 64 2.25 -3.43 -1.14
C ILE A 64 3.55 -2.90 -0.54
N GLY A 65 4.52 -2.60 -1.38
CA GLY A 65 5.79 -2.04 -0.94
C GLY A 65 6.84 -3.08 -0.58
N GLY A 66 6.59 -4.35 -0.90
CA GLY A 66 7.57 -5.38 -0.67
C GLY A 66 8.81 -5.20 -1.55
N ASN A 67 9.88 -5.91 -1.20
CA ASN A 67 11.11 -5.85 -1.96
C ASN A 67 10.92 -6.44 -3.36
N PRO A 68 11.62 -5.91 -4.38
CA PRO A 68 11.55 -6.48 -5.71
C PRO A 68 12.01 -7.94 -5.70
N GLN A 69 11.35 -8.76 -6.52
CA GLN A 69 11.75 -10.15 -6.68
C GLN A 69 12.91 -10.23 -7.69
N SER A 70 14.04 -9.67 -7.30
CA SER A 70 15.22 -9.61 -8.16
C SER A 70 16.44 -10.01 -7.35
N VAL A 71 17.28 -10.87 -7.95
CA VAL A 71 18.54 -11.28 -7.33
C VAL A 71 19.53 -10.13 -7.25
N HIS A 72 19.29 -9.06 -7.98
CA HIS A 72 20.16 -7.89 -7.98
C HIS A 72 19.77 -6.84 -6.93
N TYR A 73 18.65 -7.03 -6.25
CA TYR A 73 18.20 -6.08 -5.25
C TYR A 73 19.10 -6.10 -4.03
N LYS A 74 19.57 -4.93 -3.61
CA LYS A 74 20.53 -4.79 -2.51
C LYS A 74 19.97 -3.98 -1.33
N GLY A 75 18.65 -3.86 -1.21
CA GLY A 75 18.05 -3.11 -0.12
C GLY A 75 17.90 -1.63 -0.39
N GLU A 76 18.05 -1.19 -1.62
CA GLU A 76 17.90 0.23 -1.97
C GLU A 76 16.47 0.71 -1.69
N PRO A 77 16.31 1.96 -1.22
CA PRO A 77 14.97 2.49 -1.00
C PRO A 77 14.22 2.64 -2.32
N GLY A 78 12.93 2.41 -2.28
CA GLY A 78 12.06 2.60 -3.44
C GLY A 78 10.72 3.16 -3.00
N LEU A 79 9.94 3.63 -3.97
CA LEU A 79 8.65 4.27 -3.75
C LEU A 79 7.56 3.49 -4.43
N VAL A 80 6.37 3.49 -3.82
CA VAL A 80 5.14 3.04 -4.47
C VAL A 80 4.14 4.18 -4.37
N THR A 81 3.56 4.55 -5.49
CA THR A 81 2.50 5.57 -5.53
C THR A 81 1.27 4.97 -6.18
N ILE A 82 0.17 4.94 -5.44
CA ILE A 82 -1.11 4.44 -5.92
C ILE A 82 -2.04 5.64 -6.02
N GLY A 83 -2.66 5.82 -7.16
CA GLY A 83 -3.54 6.96 -7.42
C GLY A 83 -4.85 6.90 -6.66
N LYS A 84 -5.76 7.80 -7.03
CA LYS A 84 -7.07 7.96 -6.39
C LYS A 84 -8.08 6.97 -6.93
N ASN A 85 -9.00 6.57 -6.08
CA ASN A 85 -10.15 5.74 -6.46
C ASN A 85 -9.78 4.46 -7.20
N CYS A 86 -8.66 3.86 -6.81
CA CYS A 86 -8.25 2.57 -7.33
C CYS A 86 -8.89 1.44 -6.53
N VAL A 87 -9.00 0.29 -7.14
CA VAL A 87 -9.43 -0.94 -6.46
C VAL A 87 -8.32 -1.97 -6.64
N ILE A 88 -7.74 -2.40 -5.52
CA ILE A 88 -6.69 -3.39 -5.50
C ILE A 88 -7.28 -4.64 -4.85
N ARG A 89 -7.45 -5.69 -5.66
CA ARG A 89 -8.13 -6.90 -5.24
C ARG A 89 -7.22 -7.79 -4.39
N GLU A 90 -7.79 -8.92 -3.96
CA GLU A 90 -7.12 -9.87 -3.06
C GLU A 90 -5.84 -10.44 -3.69
N ASN A 91 -4.84 -10.65 -2.86
CA ASN A 91 -3.57 -11.29 -3.24
C ASN A 91 -2.77 -10.53 -4.29
N VAL A 92 -3.07 -9.25 -4.51
CA VAL A 92 -2.26 -8.41 -5.38
C VAL A 92 -0.94 -8.10 -4.67
N THR A 93 0.15 -8.19 -5.41
CA THR A 93 1.48 -7.86 -4.92
C THR A 93 2.04 -6.69 -5.71
N ILE A 94 2.38 -5.61 -5.02
CA ILE A 94 3.01 -4.45 -5.63
C ILE A 94 4.33 -4.23 -4.92
N SER A 95 5.43 -4.46 -5.66
CA SER A 95 6.78 -4.28 -5.11
C SER A 95 7.28 -2.87 -5.34
N ILE A 96 8.24 -2.44 -4.52
CA ILE A 96 8.96 -1.20 -4.79
C ILE A 96 9.71 -1.33 -6.11
N GLY A 97 10.01 -0.21 -6.75
CA GLY A 97 10.74 -0.22 -8.00
C GLY A 97 12.11 -0.86 -7.84
N SER A 98 12.51 -1.64 -8.84
CA SER A 98 13.83 -2.27 -8.84
C SER A 98 14.92 -1.30 -9.26
N VAL A 99 16.14 -1.79 -9.40
CA VAL A 99 17.30 -0.95 -9.75
C VAL A 99 17.04 -0.17 -11.03
N GLY A 100 17.20 1.15 -10.96
CA GLY A 100 16.99 2.07 -12.06
C GLY A 100 16.97 3.50 -11.53
N GLU A 101 16.83 4.46 -12.42
CA GLU A 101 16.94 5.86 -12.04
C GLU A 101 15.86 6.30 -11.03
N ARG A 102 14.65 5.77 -11.15
CA ARG A 102 13.54 6.24 -10.31
C ARG A 102 13.18 5.32 -9.17
N ARG A 103 13.40 4.04 -9.26
CA ARG A 103 13.01 3.08 -8.22
C ARG A 103 11.59 3.31 -7.71
N GLU A 104 10.68 3.67 -8.60
CA GLU A 104 9.30 3.96 -8.27
C GLU A 104 8.35 3.05 -9.01
N THR A 105 7.38 2.50 -8.29
CA THR A 105 6.23 1.82 -8.88
C THR A 105 5.05 2.77 -8.79
N LYS A 106 4.44 3.08 -9.92
CA LYS A 106 3.36 4.04 -9.97
C LYS A 106 2.10 3.46 -10.61
N ILE A 107 0.99 3.55 -9.89
CA ILE A 107 -0.33 3.13 -10.35
C ILE A 107 -1.15 4.41 -10.52
N GLY A 108 -1.72 4.60 -11.70
CA GLY A 108 -2.54 5.78 -11.99
C GLY A 108 -3.87 5.77 -11.26
N ASP A 109 -4.65 6.83 -11.46
CA ASP A 109 -5.97 6.95 -10.82
C ASP A 109 -6.97 5.99 -11.44
N ARG A 110 -7.94 5.56 -10.65
CA ARG A 110 -9.07 4.73 -11.07
C ARG A 110 -8.65 3.40 -11.73
N CYS A 111 -7.50 2.88 -11.34
CA CYS A 111 -7.04 1.58 -11.81
C CYS A 111 -7.72 0.47 -11.04
N PHE A 112 -7.90 -0.66 -11.70
CA PHE A 112 -8.45 -1.86 -11.11
C PHE A 112 -7.42 -2.98 -11.26
N LEU A 113 -6.82 -3.41 -10.14
CA LEU A 113 -5.84 -4.49 -10.16
C LEU A 113 -6.52 -5.78 -9.71
N MET A 114 -6.59 -6.74 -10.60
CA MET A 114 -7.30 -7.99 -10.37
C MET A 114 -6.53 -8.93 -9.45
N THR A 115 -7.25 -9.85 -8.84
CA THR A 115 -6.69 -10.83 -7.91
C THR A 115 -5.48 -11.54 -8.51
N GLY A 116 -4.41 -11.60 -7.73
CA GLY A 116 -3.19 -12.33 -8.12
C GLY A 116 -2.23 -11.56 -9.01
N VAL A 117 -2.50 -10.29 -9.33
CA VAL A 117 -1.58 -9.48 -10.13
C VAL A 117 -0.33 -9.12 -9.31
N HIS A 118 0.79 -9.13 -9.97
CA HIS A 118 2.08 -8.81 -9.35
C HIS A 118 2.72 -7.57 -9.93
#